data_f263e0d93a16ccf9d0384be4e26d1abf
#
_entry.id   f263e0d93a16ccf9d0384be4e26d1abf
#
_cell.length_a   1.000
_cell.length_b   1.000
_cell.length_c   1.000
_cell.angle_alpha   90.00
_cell.angle_beta   90.00
_cell.angle_gamma   90.00
#
_symmetry.space_group_name_H-M   'P 1'
#
loop_
_entity.id
_entity.type
_entity.pdbx_description
1 polymer ?
#
loop_
_entity_poly.entity_id
_entity_poly.type
_entity_poly.pdbx_seq_one_letter_code
_entity_poly.pdbx_strand_id
1 'polypeptide(L)'
;MSAVTASATFTGPQYYDQHLGPIQFDPFAAELVRRLPTRPPGDVLEIACGTGLVTKRLRERLDPALRLMATDLSATMLDYAKAQLGQHDGIEWREADALKLPFPDRAFGALVCGFGIMFVPDRQAMLREARRVLVDGGILLLSVWDRVEENPHAMAGAEVIEAMFPGDAEMRFRTPYEMHDPALLRHLLAGANFRDARIETKRIPFEGADPRNIATGQIRGTPRSVLIEKRGVPLDLVIGKVAAALESKGGNPYRGHAQGLLVEAQAG
;
A
#
# COMPACT_ATOMS: atom_id res chain seq x y z
N MET A 1 -5.85 -12.02 20.17
CA MET A 1 -5.58 -11.11 19.07
C MET A 1 -6.63 -11.37 18.00
N SER A 2 -7.69 -10.57 17.95
CA SER A 2 -8.76 -10.75 16.97
C SER A 2 -8.30 -10.21 15.62
N ALA A 3 -8.20 -11.10 14.65
CA ALA A 3 -8.17 -10.71 13.25
C ALA A 3 -9.42 -9.86 12.99
N VAL A 4 -9.23 -8.63 12.49
CA VAL A 4 -10.34 -7.83 11.98
C VAL A 4 -10.83 -8.54 10.73
N THR A 5 -11.78 -9.44 10.90
CA THR A 5 -12.54 -10.01 9.79
C THR A 5 -13.27 -8.86 9.12
N ALA A 6 -12.90 -8.59 7.88
CA ALA A 6 -13.58 -7.65 7.00
C ALA A 6 -15.02 -8.15 6.77
N SER A 7 -15.94 -7.73 7.64
CA SER A 7 -17.37 -7.99 7.51
C SER A 7 -18.06 -6.71 7.11
N ALA A 8 -18.66 -6.78 5.94
CA ALA A 8 -19.80 -6.01 5.44
C ALA A 8 -19.73 -4.47 5.49
N THR A 9 -19.77 -3.86 4.31
CA THR A 9 -19.97 -2.45 3.98
C THR A 9 -18.75 -1.51 4.06
N PHE A 10 -17.54 -2.03 3.89
CA PHE A 10 -16.40 -1.19 3.59
C PHE A 10 -16.52 -0.68 2.14
N THR A 11 -17.09 0.50 1.97
CA THR A 11 -17.07 1.24 0.70
C THR A 11 -15.68 1.87 0.45
N GLY A 12 -14.68 1.45 1.24
CA GLY A 12 -13.33 1.97 1.30
C GLY A 12 -12.54 1.98 -0.01
N PRO A 13 -12.59 0.93 -0.86
CA PRO A 13 -11.80 0.90 -2.08
C PRO A 13 -12.03 2.13 -2.97
N GLN A 14 -13.28 2.54 -3.14
CA GLN A 14 -13.62 3.71 -3.96
C GLN A 14 -13.08 5.01 -3.35
N TYR A 15 -13.27 5.23 -2.04
CA TYR A 15 -12.75 6.43 -1.38
C TYR A 15 -11.22 6.44 -1.33
N TYR A 16 -10.61 5.29 -1.10
CA TYR A 16 -9.15 5.13 -1.14
C TYR A 16 -8.61 5.54 -2.52
N ASP A 17 -9.16 4.96 -3.57
CA ASP A 17 -8.73 5.19 -4.94
C ASP A 17 -8.96 6.63 -5.39
N GLN A 18 -10.15 7.17 -5.20
CA GLN A 18 -10.52 8.51 -5.67
C GLN A 18 -9.85 9.66 -4.91
N HIS A 19 -9.61 9.50 -3.61
CA HIS A 19 -9.14 10.60 -2.77
C HIS A 19 -7.64 10.51 -2.41
N LEU A 20 -7.09 9.31 -2.24
CA LEU A 20 -5.67 9.12 -1.92
C LEU A 20 -4.88 8.64 -3.14
N GLY A 21 -5.52 7.91 -4.05
CA GLY A 21 -4.89 7.38 -5.25
C GLY A 21 -4.10 8.44 -6.01
N PRO A 22 -4.71 9.51 -6.51
CA PRO A 22 -4.06 10.48 -7.39
C PRO A 22 -2.93 11.27 -6.72
N ILE A 23 -3.07 11.59 -5.43
CA ILE A 23 -2.16 12.48 -4.72
C ILE A 23 -1.00 11.75 -4.03
N GLN A 24 -1.16 10.47 -3.74
CA GLN A 24 -0.24 9.73 -2.89
C GLN A 24 0.17 8.39 -3.53
N PHE A 25 -0.77 7.50 -3.78
CA PHE A 25 -0.44 6.12 -4.15
C PHE A 25 0.00 5.96 -5.61
N ASP A 26 -0.65 6.64 -6.56
CA ASP A 26 -0.28 6.54 -7.97
C ASP A 26 1.11 7.14 -8.27
N PRO A 27 1.51 8.29 -7.70
CA PRO A 27 2.89 8.76 -7.83
C PRO A 27 3.93 7.79 -7.25
N PHE A 28 3.65 7.14 -6.10
CA PHE A 28 4.53 6.11 -5.57
C PHE A 28 4.54 4.85 -6.42
N ALA A 29 3.38 4.44 -6.97
CA ALA A 29 3.30 3.31 -7.89
C ALA A 29 4.16 3.54 -9.14
N ALA A 30 4.10 4.75 -9.73
CA ALA A 30 4.93 5.12 -10.86
C ALA A 30 6.42 5.05 -10.52
N GLU A 31 6.83 5.58 -9.36
CA GLU A 31 8.21 5.52 -8.90
C GLU A 31 8.69 4.09 -8.60
N LEU A 32 7.85 3.25 -8.02
CA LEU A 32 8.17 1.86 -7.75
C LEU A 32 8.34 1.08 -9.05
N VAL A 33 7.36 1.16 -9.95
CA VAL A 33 7.34 0.39 -11.19
C VAL A 33 8.45 0.83 -12.15
N ARG A 34 8.88 2.10 -12.11
CA ARG A 34 10.00 2.60 -12.92
C ARG A 34 11.32 1.83 -12.67
N ARG A 35 11.48 1.20 -11.51
CA ARG A 35 12.63 0.38 -11.14
C ARG A 35 12.63 -1.02 -11.76
N LEU A 36 11.46 -1.47 -12.23
CA LEU A 36 11.35 -2.75 -12.93
C LEU A 36 11.77 -2.58 -14.39
N PRO A 37 12.61 -3.46 -14.97
CA PRO A 37 12.84 -3.48 -16.41
C PRO A 37 11.53 -3.83 -17.13
N THR A 38 11.40 -3.42 -18.39
CA THR A 38 10.23 -3.75 -19.22
C THR A 38 10.12 -5.26 -19.51
N ARG A 39 11.23 -5.95 -19.43
CA ARG A 39 11.36 -7.42 -19.55
C ARG A 39 12.17 -7.98 -18.38
N PRO A 40 11.54 -8.18 -17.21
CA PRO A 40 12.16 -8.94 -16.14
C PRO A 40 12.40 -10.41 -16.59
N PRO A 41 13.14 -11.22 -15.80
CA PRO A 41 13.49 -12.60 -16.19
C PRO A 41 12.31 -13.59 -16.19
N GLY A 42 11.09 -13.15 -16.37
CA GLY A 42 9.86 -13.95 -16.41
C GLY A 42 8.61 -13.15 -16.08
N ASP A 43 7.49 -13.85 -15.91
CA ASP A 43 6.20 -13.27 -15.54
C ASP A 43 6.29 -12.50 -14.22
N VAL A 44 5.33 -11.59 -13.99
CA VAL A 44 5.33 -10.70 -12.83
C VAL A 44 4.18 -11.04 -11.90
N LEU A 45 4.48 -11.14 -10.61
CA LEU A 45 3.51 -11.27 -9.54
C LEU A 45 3.40 -9.95 -8.78
N GLU A 46 2.20 -9.45 -8.61
CA GLU A 46 1.88 -8.40 -7.65
C GLU A 46 1.10 -8.99 -6.48
N ILE A 47 1.55 -8.73 -5.26
CA ILE A 47 0.85 -9.11 -4.03
C ILE A 47 0.33 -7.89 -3.30
N ALA A 48 -0.84 -8.04 -2.64
CA ALA A 48 -1.56 -6.94 -2.01
C ALA A 48 -1.83 -5.79 -3.00
N CYS A 49 -2.40 -6.12 -4.17
CA CYS A 49 -2.60 -5.16 -5.26
C CYS A 49 -3.67 -4.09 -4.94
N GLY A 50 -4.49 -4.29 -3.91
CA GLY A 50 -5.49 -3.32 -3.48
C GLY A 50 -6.46 -2.92 -4.59
N THR A 51 -6.55 -1.63 -4.86
CA THR A 51 -7.42 -1.06 -5.92
C THR A 51 -6.82 -1.12 -7.32
N GLY A 52 -5.61 -1.70 -7.48
CA GLY A 52 -4.99 -1.92 -8.79
C GLY A 52 -4.13 -0.76 -9.30
N LEU A 53 -3.75 0.21 -8.46
CA LEU A 53 -2.94 1.36 -8.90
C LEU A 53 -1.54 0.93 -9.39
N VAL A 54 -0.88 0.02 -8.65
CA VAL A 54 0.42 -0.55 -9.07
C VAL A 54 0.22 -1.50 -10.24
N THR A 55 -0.85 -2.31 -10.24
CA THR A 55 -1.21 -3.22 -11.35
C THR A 55 -1.31 -2.47 -12.68
N LYS A 56 -2.01 -1.33 -12.68
CA LYS A 56 -2.15 -0.45 -13.86
C LYS A 56 -0.78 -0.02 -14.38
N ARG A 57 0.07 0.51 -13.50
CA ARG A 57 1.41 0.98 -13.86
C ARG A 57 2.32 -0.16 -14.34
N LEU A 58 2.19 -1.35 -13.74
CA LEU A 58 2.90 -2.54 -14.21
C LEU A 58 2.45 -2.92 -15.62
N ARG A 59 1.13 -2.96 -15.89
CA ARG A 59 0.64 -3.33 -17.22
C ARG A 59 1.04 -2.32 -18.29
N GLU A 60 1.02 -1.03 -17.98
CA GLU A 60 1.47 0.04 -18.90
C GLU A 60 2.97 -0.06 -19.25
N ARG A 61 3.79 -0.60 -18.32
CA ARG A 61 5.25 -0.65 -18.49
C ARG A 61 5.78 -1.97 -19.05
N LEU A 62 5.17 -3.09 -18.66
CA LEU A 62 5.66 -4.43 -19.01
C LEU A 62 5.43 -4.74 -20.49
N ASP A 63 6.33 -5.52 -21.08
CA ASP A 63 6.11 -6.12 -22.38
C ASP A 63 4.75 -6.84 -22.41
N PRO A 64 3.91 -6.62 -23.42
CA PRO A 64 2.58 -7.25 -23.53
C PRO A 64 2.63 -8.79 -23.53
N ALA A 65 3.74 -9.40 -23.93
CA ALA A 65 3.90 -10.85 -23.93
C ALA A 65 4.07 -11.46 -22.51
N LEU A 66 4.36 -10.63 -21.51
CA LEU A 66 4.49 -11.08 -20.12
C LEU A 66 3.12 -11.11 -19.44
N ARG A 67 2.86 -12.17 -18.69
CA ARG A 67 1.70 -12.26 -17.81
C ARG A 67 1.95 -11.46 -16.53
N LEU A 68 0.94 -10.72 -16.11
CA LEU A 68 0.89 -10.04 -14.83
C LEU A 68 -0.17 -10.72 -13.96
N MET A 69 0.26 -11.36 -12.90
CA MET A 69 -0.62 -11.94 -11.88
C MET A 69 -0.79 -10.93 -10.76
N ALA A 70 -1.98 -10.39 -10.57
CA ALA A 70 -2.32 -9.47 -9.47
C ALA A 70 -3.10 -10.22 -8.39
N THR A 71 -2.62 -10.14 -7.14
CA THR A 71 -3.23 -10.86 -6.01
C THR A 71 -3.49 -9.93 -4.83
N ASP A 72 -4.58 -10.20 -4.13
CA ASP A 72 -4.91 -9.58 -2.84
C ASP A 72 -5.62 -10.58 -1.94
N LEU A 73 -5.54 -10.39 -0.64
CA LEU A 73 -6.30 -11.19 0.34
C LEU A 73 -7.78 -10.78 0.38
N SER A 74 -8.08 -9.54 -0.03
CA SER A 74 -9.42 -8.96 -0.01
C SER A 74 -10.11 -9.14 -1.35
N ALA A 75 -11.11 -10.03 -1.43
CA ALA A 75 -11.96 -10.16 -2.61
C ALA A 75 -12.60 -8.82 -3.01
N THR A 76 -13.01 -7.99 -2.04
CA THR A 76 -13.60 -6.67 -2.29
C THR A 76 -12.63 -5.73 -3.01
N MET A 77 -11.34 -5.74 -2.64
CA MET A 77 -10.31 -4.97 -3.33
C MET A 77 -10.10 -5.48 -4.76
N LEU A 78 -9.99 -6.80 -4.93
CA LEU A 78 -9.83 -7.42 -6.24
C LEU A 78 -11.01 -7.12 -7.17
N ASP A 79 -12.24 -7.21 -6.68
CA ASP A 79 -13.43 -6.93 -7.48
C ASP A 79 -13.49 -5.47 -7.92
N TYR A 80 -13.10 -4.55 -7.03
CA TYR A 80 -12.96 -3.14 -7.39
C TYR A 80 -11.88 -2.94 -8.45
N ALA A 81 -10.69 -3.50 -8.26
CA ALA A 81 -9.58 -3.37 -9.21
C ALA A 81 -9.96 -3.91 -10.60
N LYS A 82 -10.58 -5.09 -10.65
CA LYS A 82 -11.11 -5.67 -11.90
C LYS A 82 -12.13 -4.78 -12.58
N ALA A 83 -13.04 -4.16 -11.81
CA ALA A 83 -14.05 -3.26 -12.36
C ALA A 83 -13.43 -1.98 -12.94
N GLN A 84 -12.36 -1.44 -12.32
CA GLN A 84 -11.68 -0.25 -12.78
C GLN A 84 -10.77 -0.50 -14.00
N LEU A 85 -10.02 -1.59 -13.98
CA LEU A 85 -9.05 -1.90 -15.04
C LEU A 85 -9.66 -2.68 -16.20
N GLY A 86 -10.88 -3.20 -16.04
CA GLY A 86 -11.56 -3.97 -17.07
C GLY A 86 -10.83 -5.27 -17.41
N GLN A 87 -11.12 -5.79 -18.59
CA GLN A 87 -10.38 -6.92 -19.16
C GLN A 87 -9.16 -6.38 -19.95
N HIS A 88 -8.20 -5.79 -19.24
CA HIS A 88 -6.90 -5.52 -19.85
C HIS A 88 -6.22 -6.85 -20.16
N ASP A 89 -5.91 -7.08 -21.44
CA ASP A 89 -5.19 -8.27 -21.88
C ASP A 89 -3.87 -8.41 -21.09
N GLY A 90 -3.64 -9.60 -20.54
CA GLY A 90 -2.40 -9.94 -19.85
C GLY A 90 -2.40 -9.62 -18.34
N ILE A 91 -3.54 -9.30 -17.70
CA ILE A 91 -3.68 -9.29 -16.24
C ILE A 91 -4.52 -10.47 -15.80
N GLU A 92 -3.95 -11.31 -14.94
CA GLU A 92 -4.66 -12.38 -14.23
C GLU A 92 -4.89 -11.96 -12.77
N TRP A 93 -6.09 -12.22 -12.25
CA TRP A 93 -6.49 -11.81 -10.90
C TRP A 93 -6.77 -13.03 -10.04
N ARG A 94 -6.20 -13.04 -8.83
CA ARG A 94 -6.40 -14.17 -7.90
C ARG A 94 -6.42 -13.70 -6.46
N GLU A 95 -7.43 -14.17 -5.69
CA GLU A 95 -7.40 -14.05 -4.24
C GLU A 95 -6.30 -14.94 -3.67
N ALA A 96 -5.41 -14.37 -2.86
CA ALA A 96 -4.29 -15.10 -2.29
C ALA A 96 -3.79 -14.46 -0.98
N ASP A 97 -3.42 -15.33 -0.03
CA ASP A 97 -2.69 -14.93 1.17
C ASP A 97 -1.19 -14.86 0.86
N ALA A 98 -0.59 -13.71 1.12
CA ALA A 98 0.83 -13.48 0.92
C ALA A 98 1.73 -14.37 1.83
N LEU A 99 1.16 -14.96 2.88
CA LEU A 99 1.83 -15.94 3.74
C LEU A 99 1.85 -17.36 3.17
N LYS A 100 1.00 -17.63 2.17
CA LYS A 100 0.88 -18.94 1.51
C LYS A 100 0.44 -18.76 0.07
N LEU A 101 1.36 -18.33 -0.76
CA LEU A 101 1.09 -18.06 -2.17
C LEU A 101 0.75 -19.35 -2.94
N PRO A 102 -0.38 -19.41 -3.67
CA PRO A 102 -0.85 -20.61 -4.37
C PRO A 102 -0.15 -20.80 -5.74
N PHE A 103 1.18 -20.61 -5.74
CA PHE A 103 2.01 -20.73 -6.93
C PHE A 103 3.19 -21.69 -6.67
N PRO A 104 3.69 -22.38 -7.71
CA PRO A 104 4.87 -23.21 -7.59
C PRO A 104 6.13 -22.38 -7.30
N ASP A 105 7.17 -23.03 -6.86
CA ASP A 105 8.49 -22.44 -6.67
C ASP A 105 9.03 -21.91 -8.01
N ARG A 106 9.72 -20.77 -7.97
CA ARG A 106 10.39 -20.18 -9.15
C ARG A 106 9.45 -19.95 -10.34
N ALA A 107 8.23 -19.52 -10.08
CA ALA A 107 7.21 -19.28 -11.11
C ALA A 107 7.30 -17.87 -11.73
N PHE A 108 7.94 -16.91 -11.05
CA PHE A 108 7.94 -15.51 -11.46
C PHE A 108 9.35 -14.92 -11.55
N GLY A 109 9.53 -14.02 -12.52
CA GLY A 109 10.77 -13.27 -12.69
C GLY A 109 10.83 -11.99 -11.84
N ALA A 110 9.67 -11.46 -11.44
CA ALA A 110 9.60 -10.35 -10.53
C ALA A 110 8.38 -10.45 -9.60
N LEU A 111 8.52 -9.88 -8.40
CA LEU A 111 7.45 -9.71 -7.43
C LEU A 111 7.41 -8.27 -6.95
N VAL A 112 6.21 -7.68 -6.96
CA VAL A 112 5.97 -6.29 -6.56
C VAL A 112 4.94 -6.24 -5.44
N CYS A 113 5.18 -5.40 -4.41
CA CYS A 113 4.24 -5.15 -3.33
C CYS A 113 4.25 -3.66 -2.95
N GLY A 114 3.23 -2.92 -3.38
CA GLY A 114 3.06 -1.51 -3.07
C GLY A 114 2.32 -1.31 -1.74
N PHE A 115 3.01 -0.90 -0.67
CA PHE A 115 2.42 -0.58 0.64
C PHE A 115 1.57 -1.69 1.28
N GLY A 116 1.83 -2.97 0.93
CA GLY A 116 1.08 -4.12 1.45
C GLY A 116 1.76 -4.81 2.65
N ILE A 117 3.08 -5.01 2.60
CA ILE A 117 3.84 -5.78 3.59
C ILE A 117 3.65 -5.28 5.04
N MET A 118 3.37 -4.00 5.24
CA MET A 118 3.18 -3.37 6.56
C MET A 118 2.00 -3.96 7.33
N PHE A 119 1.02 -4.51 6.62
CA PHE A 119 -0.21 -5.08 7.19
C PHE A 119 -0.13 -6.59 7.41
N VAL A 120 0.95 -7.22 6.94
CA VAL A 120 1.14 -8.68 7.07
C VAL A 120 1.62 -9.00 8.48
N PRO A 121 0.99 -9.93 9.20
CA PRO A 121 1.33 -10.26 10.58
C PRO A 121 2.72 -10.90 10.73
N ASP A 122 3.13 -11.77 9.80
CA ASP A 122 4.48 -12.35 9.73
C ASP A 122 5.19 -11.89 8.45
N ARG A 123 5.87 -10.76 8.55
CA ARG A 123 6.61 -10.13 7.45
C ARG A 123 7.75 -11.01 6.93
N GLN A 124 8.38 -11.77 7.84
CA GLN A 124 9.46 -12.70 7.49
C GLN A 124 8.93 -13.91 6.70
N ALA A 125 7.77 -14.45 7.07
CA ALA A 125 7.14 -15.54 6.33
C ALA A 125 6.70 -15.08 4.93
N MET A 126 6.11 -13.88 4.81
CA MET A 126 5.77 -13.29 3.51
C MET A 126 7.00 -13.16 2.60
N LEU A 127 8.13 -12.66 3.11
CA LEU A 127 9.35 -12.53 2.32
C LEU A 127 9.94 -13.90 1.93
N ARG A 128 9.83 -14.93 2.79
CA ARG A 128 10.19 -16.30 2.42
C ARG A 128 9.32 -16.87 1.30
N GLU A 129 8.01 -16.61 1.34
CA GLU A 129 7.09 -16.98 0.26
C GLU A 129 7.40 -16.21 -1.04
N ALA A 130 7.67 -14.91 -0.93
CA ALA A 130 8.10 -14.10 -2.07
C ALA A 130 9.39 -14.68 -2.70
N ARG A 131 10.37 -15.06 -1.88
CA ARG A 131 11.60 -15.69 -2.37
C ARG A 131 11.33 -17.06 -3.02
N ARG A 132 10.46 -17.87 -2.43
CA ARG A 132 10.11 -19.20 -2.96
C ARG A 132 9.55 -19.13 -4.36
N VAL A 133 8.65 -18.19 -4.62
CA VAL A 133 7.99 -18.09 -5.94
C VAL A 133 8.83 -17.36 -6.98
N LEU A 134 9.90 -16.65 -6.59
CA LEU A 134 10.81 -15.99 -7.51
C LEU A 134 11.87 -16.97 -8.05
N VAL A 135 12.21 -16.84 -9.32
CA VAL A 135 13.39 -17.48 -9.89
C VAL A 135 14.66 -16.95 -9.22
N ASP A 136 15.76 -17.69 -9.30
CA ASP A 136 17.05 -17.20 -8.81
C ASP A 136 17.45 -15.95 -9.63
N GLY A 137 17.87 -14.89 -8.93
CA GLY A 137 18.11 -13.58 -9.55
C GLY A 137 16.84 -12.79 -9.87
N GLY A 138 15.65 -13.30 -9.55
CA GLY A 138 14.38 -12.61 -9.71
C GLY A 138 14.32 -11.31 -8.88
N ILE A 139 13.54 -10.36 -9.34
CA ILE A 139 13.48 -9.00 -8.78
C ILE A 139 12.36 -8.88 -7.75
N LEU A 140 12.69 -8.36 -6.57
CA LEU A 140 11.70 -7.94 -5.57
C LEU A 140 11.64 -6.42 -5.52
N LEU A 141 10.42 -5.85 -5.65
CA LEU A 141 10.16 -4.44 -5.41
C LEU A 141 9.12 -4.27 -4.31
N LEU A 142 9.43 -3.45 -3.29
CA LEU A 142 8.51 -3.12 -2.22
C LEU A 142 8.44 -1.60 -2.02
N SER A 143 7.30 -1.10 -1.54
CA SER A 143 7.22 0.21 -0.92
C SER A 143 6.61 0.10 0.47
N VAL A 144 7.13 0.91 1.40
CA VAL A 144 6.61 1.07 2.76
C VAL A 144 6.62 2.54 3.13
N TRP A 145 5.75 2.95 4.06
CA TRP A 145 5.81 4.32 4.57
C TRP A 145 7.05 4.54 5.43
N ASP A 146 7.61 5.73 5.34
CA ASP A 146 8.55 6.23 6.34
C ASP A 146 7.78 6.54 7.64
N ARG A 147 8.48 6.91 8.70
CA ARG A 147 7.85 7.25 9.99
C ARG A 147 6.74 8.29 9.82
N VAL A 148 5.74 8.23 10.70
CA VAL A 148 4.57 9.11 10.57
C VAL A 148 4.90 10.59 10.67
N GLU A 149 5.98 10.93 11.38
CA GLU A 149 6.50 12.30 11.53
C GLU A 149 6.98 12.89 10.20
N GLU A 150 7.45 12.05 9.27
CA GLU A 150 7.82 12.45 7.91
C GLU A 150 6.62 12.47 6.94
N ASN A 151 5.42 12.24 7.45
CA ASN A 151 4.16 12.23 6.71
C ASN A 151 3.16 13.19 7.33
N PRO A 152 3.35 14.53 7.20
CA PRO A 152 2.59 15.54 7.93
C PRO A 152 1.08 15.46 7.72
N HIS A 153 0.62 15.02 6.55
CA HIS A 153 -0.79 14.78 6.29
C HIS A 153 -1.36 13.63 7.14
N ALA A 154 -0.60 12.57 7.31
CA ALA A 154 -1.01 11.43 8.13
C ALA A 154 -0.95 11.75 9.62
N MET A 155 0.07 12.50 10.03
CA MET A 155 0.23 12.97 11.41
C MET A 155 -0.92 13.87 11.82
N ALA A 156 -1.35 14.80 10.96
CA ALA A 156 -2.52 15.65 11.23
C ALA A 156 -3.79 14.84 11.49
N GLY A 157 -4.05 13.80 10.69
CA GLY A 157 -5.17 12.89 10.89
C GLY A 157 -5.04 12.07 12.17
N ALA A 158 -3.83 11.57 12.48
CA ALA A 158 -3.58 10.78 13.69
C ALA A 158 -3.80 11.61 14.96
N GLU A 159 -3.28 12.82 15.04
CA GLU A 159 -3.45 13.73 16.18
C GLU A 159 -4.93 14.05 16.46
N VAL A 160 -5.72 14.30 15.41
CA VAL A 160 -7.16 14.55 15.55
C VAL A 160 -7.88 13.33 16.11
N ILE A 161 -7.59 12.15 15.57
CA ILE A 161 -8.24 10.92 16.00
C ILE A 161 -7.84 10.57 17.43
N GLU A 162 -6.57 10.67 17.79
CA GLU A 162 -6.09 10.40 19.14
C GLU A 162 -6.71 11.38 20.17
N ALA A 163 -6.92 12.65 19.79
CA ALA A 163 -7.59 13.64 20.62
C ALA A 163 -9.11 13.38 20.77
N MET A 164 -9.75 12.84 19.74
CA MET A 164 -11.18 12.49 19.79
C MET A 164 -11.47 11.20 20.57
N PHE A 165 -10.49 10.28 20.62
CA PHE A 165 -10.62 8.97 21.26
C PHE A 165 -9.46 8.72 22.24
N PRO A 166 -9.39 9.51 23.33
CA PRO A 166 -8.26 9.43 24.26
C PRO A 166 -8.22 8.07 24.96
N GLY A 167 -7.04 7.45 24.97
CA GLY A 167 -6.82 6.14 25.59
C GLY A 167 -7.29 4.93 24.78
N ASP A 168 -7.93 5.13 23.63
CA ASP A 168 -8.36 4.05 22.75
C ASP A 168 -7.21 3.55 21.86
N ALA A 169 -6.65 2.39 22.22
CA ALA A 169 -5.52 1.80 21.51
C ALA A 169 -5.85 1.40 20.05
N GLU A 170 -7.11 1.01 19.76
CA GLU A 170 -7.52 0.63 18.39
C GLU A 170 -7.56 1.83 17.45
N MET A 171 -7.73 3.04 17.99
CA MET A 171 -7.73 4.27 17.21
C MET A 171 -6.33 4.81 16.90
N ARG A 172 -5.28 4.28 17.55
CA ARG A 172 -3.88 4.58 17.24
C ARG A 172 -3.43 3.81 16.00
N PHE A 173 -3.83 4.28 14.84
CA PHE A 173 -3.51 3.62 13.57
C PHE A 173 -2.11 4.02 13.10
N ARG A 174 -1.07 3.41 13.70
CA ARG A 174 0.35 3.66 13.35
C ARG A 174 1.00 2.48 12.62
N THR A 175 0.33 1.33 12.56
CA THR A 175 0.84 0.12 11.88
C THR A 175 1.44 0.38 10.49
N PRO A 176 0.86 1.23 9.61
CA PRO A 176 1.44 1.49 8.30
C PRO A 176 2.85 2.11 8.35
N TYR A 177 3.21 2.75 9.47
CA TYR A 177 4.45 3.51 9.63
C TYR A 177 5.51 2.79 10.47
N GLU A 178 5.28 1.52 10.85
CA GLU A 178 6.19 0.75 11.71
C GLU A 178 7.40 0.17 10.96
N MET A 179 7.35 0.09 9.65
CA MET A 179 8.44 -0.49 8.83
C MET A 179 9.42 0.56 8.27
N HIS A 180 9.51 1.71 8.89
CA HIS A 180 10.31 2.85 8.42
C HIS A 180 11.82 2.69 8.59
N ASP A 181 12.29 1.69 9.34
CA ASP A 181 13.72 1.49 9.60
C ASP A 181 14.39 0.70 8.46
N PRO A 182 15.34 1.31 7.70
CA PRO A 182 16.08 0.60 6.68
C PRO A 182 16.91 -0.58 7.21
N ALA A 183 17.34 -0.55 8.49
CA ALA A 183 18.09 -1.66 9.07
C ALA A 183 17.19 -2.87 9.30
N LEU A 184 15.95 -2.65 9.77
CA LEU A 184 14.93 -3.70 9.87
C LEU A 184 14.62 -4.31 8.51
N LEU A 185 14.43 -3.48 7.47
CA LEU A 185 14.15 -3.96 6.11
C LEU A 185 15.29 -4.82 5.57
N ARG A 186 16.55 -4.38 5.72
CA ARG A 186 17.72 -5.18 5.32
C ARG A 186 17.80 -6.50 6.08
N HIS A 187 17.53 -6.49 7.37
CA HIS A 187 17.53 -7.70 8.20
C HIS A 187 16.47 -8.72 7.71
N LEU A 188 15.25 -8.26 7.47
CA LEU A 188 14.15 -9.10 6.98
C LEU A 188 14.46 -9.69 5.58
N LEU A 189 15.00 -8.87 4.68
CA LEU A 189 15.39 -9.30 3.33
C LEU A 189 16.50 -10.35 3.37
N ALA A 190 17.54 -10.10 4.15
CA ALA A 190 18.65 -11.06 4.31
C ALA A 190 18.15 -12.39 4.91
N GLY A 191 17.27 -12.34 5.91
CA GLY A 191 16.64 -13.51 6.53
C GLY A 191 15.72 -14.32 5.61
N ALA A 192 15.35 -13.74 4.45
CA ALA A 192 14.59 -14.41 3.40
C ALA A 192 15.44 -14.72 2.15
N ASN A 193 16.76 -14.66 2.26
CA ASN A 193 17.70 -14.91 1.14
C ASN A 193 17.51 -13.95 -0.06
N PHE A 194 17.25 -12.68 0.22
CA PHE A 194 17.39 -11.59 -0.74
C PHE A 194 18.74 -10.90 -0.57
N ARG A 195 19.35 -10.48 -1.67
CA ARG A 195 20.64 -9.80 -1.72
C ARG A 195 20.55 -8.49 -2.50
N ASP A 196 21.62 -7.71 -2.51
CA ASP A 196 21.77 -6.45 -3.24
C ASP A 196 20.66 -5.43 -2.93
N ALA A 197 20.16 -5.43 -1.67
CA ALA A 197 19.06 -4.59 -1.23
C ALA A 197 19.41 -3.11 -1.31
N ARG A 198 18.73 -2.38 -2.19
CA ARG A 198 18.75 -0.92 -2.30
C ARG A 198 17.49 -0.37 -1.67
N ILE A 199 17.65 0.58 -0.77
CA ILE A 199 16.54 1.25 -0.08
C ILE A 199 16.71 2.74 -0.29
N GLU A 200 15.74 3.35 -0.94
CA GLU A 200 15.72 4.77 -1.27
C GLU A 200 14.54 5.46 -0.60
N THR A 201 14.80 6.55 0.11
CA THR A 201 13.72 7.41 0.62
C THR A 201 13.18 8.26 -0.51
N LYS A 202 11.87 8.19 -0.72
CA LYS A 202 11.17 9.00 -1.73
C LYS A 202 10.16 9.91 -1.07
N ARG A 203 10.21 11.19 -1.44
CA ARG A 203 9.24 12.21 -1.02
C ARG A 203 8.42 12.64 -2.23
N ILE A 204 7.08 12.57 -2.09
CA ILE A 204 6.13 13.01 -3.12
C ILE A 204 5.40 14.23 -2.59
N PRO A 205 5.55 15.40 -3.21
CA PRO A 205 4.81 16.60 -2.81
C PRO A 205 3.33 16.47 -3.16
N PHE A 206 2.48 17.04 -2.31
CA PHE A 206 1.05 17.23 -2.58
C PHE A 206 0.86 18.63 -3.11
N GLU A 207 0.59 18.74 -4.41
CA GLU A 207 0.37 20.02 -5.06
C GLU A 207 -1.13 20.24 -5.29
N GLY A 208 -1.67 21.28 -4.64
CA GLY A 208 -3.06 21.71 -4.86
C GLY A 208 -4.14 20.75 -4.36
N ALA A 209 -3.82 19.83 -3.48
CA ALA A 209 -4.80 18.90 -2.93
C ALA A 209 -5.79 19.60 -1.99
N ASP A 210 -7.09 19.29 -2.11
CA ASP A 210 -8.10 19.77 -1.18
C ASP A 210 -7.96 19.04 0.19
N PRO A 211 -7.78 19.77 1.31
CA PRO A 211 -7.72 19.18 2.64
C PRO A 211 -8.88 18.25 2.97
N ARG A 212 -10.09 18.57 2.51
CA ARG A 212 -11.27 17.73 2.73
C ARG A 212 -11.22 16.43 1.94
N ASN A 213 -10.67 16.45 0.73
CA ASN A 213 -10.46 15.24 -0.06
C ASN A 213 -9.45 14.32 0.63
N ILE A 214 -8.32 14.86 1.10
CA ILE A 214 -7.34 14.08 1.86
C ILE A 214 -7.99 13.46 3.09
N ALA A 215 -8.71 14.24 3.90
CA ALA A 215 -9.41 13.77 5.09
C ALA A 215 -10.46 12.69 4.77
N THR A 216 -11.21 12.86 3.69
CA THR A 216 -12.20 11.86 3.23
C THR A 216 -11.52 10.53 2.90
N GLY A 217 -10.43 10.57 2.16
CA GLY A 217 -9.65 9.37 1.84
C GLY A 217 -9.07 8.70 3.08
N GLN A 218 -8.52 9.47 4.02
CA GLN A 218 -7.95 8.93 5.27
C GLN A 218 -9.01 8.27 6.16
N ILE A 219 -10.22 8.79 6.20
CA ILE A 219 -11.29 8.27 7.06
C ILE A 219 -12.12 7.21 6.36
N ARG A 220 -12.73 7.52 5.20
CA ARG A 220 -13.62 6.59 4.48
C ARG A 220 -12.86 5.54 3.66
N GLY A 221 -11.65 5.86 3.20
CA GLY A 221 -10.80 4.96 2.40
C GLY A 221 -9.99 3.95 3.21
N THR A 222 -10.10 3.93 4.54
CA THR A 222 -9.35 3.03 5.42
C THR A 222 -10.26 2.32 6.42
N PRO A 223 -9.82 1.23 7.08
CA PRO A 223 -10.59 0.55 8.13
C PRO A 223 -10.99 1.43 9.31
N ARG A 224 -10.45 2.64 9.42
CA ARG A 224 -10.84 3.62 10.45
C ARG A 224 -12.32 3.96 10.42
N SER A 225 -12.95 4.00 9.24
CA SER A 225 -14.39 4.26 9.12
C SER A 225 -15.21 3.33 9.99
N VAL A 226 -14.96 2.02 9.89
CA VAL A 226 -15.66 0.99 10.66
C VAL A 226 -15.44 1.16 12.17
N LEU A 227 -14.22 1.49 12.57
CA LEU A 227 -13.88 1.69 13.98
C LEU A 227 -14.55 2.93 14.57
N ILE A 228 -14.63 4.03 13.81
CA ILE A 228 -15.28 5.28 14.20
C ILE A 228 -16.79 5.09 14.33
N GLU A 229 -17.41 4.44 13.33
CA GLU A 229 -18.86 4.16 13.33
C GLU A 229 -19.27 3.25 14.50
N LYS A 230 -18.49 2.24 14.83
CA LYS A 230 -18.71 1.39 16.01
C LYS A 230 -18.73 2.18 17.33
N ARG A 231 -18.09 3.34 17.36
CA ARG A 231 -18.08 4.27 18.52
C ARG A 231 -19.19 5.31 18.48
N GLY A 232 -20.08 5.19 17.49
CA GLY A 232 -21.25 6.09 17.33
C GLY A 232 -20.89 7.52 16.92
N VAL A 233 -19.68 7.73 16.38
CA VAL A 233 -19.26 9.07 15.93
C VAL A 233 -19.52 9.21 14.43
N PRO A 234 -20.20 10.29 13.97
CA PRO A 234 -20.42 10.54 12.56
C PRO A 234 -19.10 10.76 11.81
N LEU A 235 -18.88 10.03 10.71
CA LEU A 235 -17.65 10.15 9.91
C LEU A 235 -17.41 11.57 9.41
N ASP A 236 -18.47 12.29 9.02
CA ASP A 236 -18.34 13.67 8.50
C ASP A 236 -17.85 14.67 9.56
N LEU A 237 -18.15 14.42 10.84
CA LEU A 237 -17.59 15.21 11.94
C LEU A 237 -16.06 15.01 12.02
N VAL A 238 -15.60 13.74 11.93
CA VAL A 238 -14.17 13.42 11.99
C VAL A 238 -13.46 13.97 10.75
N ILE A 239 -14.04 13.78 9.56
CA ILE A 239 -13.53 14.32 8.30
C ILE A 239 -13.37 15.85 8.38
N GLY A 240 -14.38 16.54 8.91
CA GLY A 240 -14.32 18.00 9.07
C GLY A 240 -13.17 18.45 10.00
N LYS A 241 -12.96 17.74 11.11
CA LYS A 241 -11.87 18.04 12.06
C LYS A 241 -10.48 17.74 11.44
N VAL A 242 -10.35 16.65 10.72
CA VAL A 242 -9.09 16.29 10.02
C VAL A 242 -8.81 17.31 8.91
N ALA A 243 -9.81 17.70 8.13
CA ALA A 243 -9.67 18.72 7.09
C ALA A 243 -9.20 20.06 7.66
N ALA A 244 -9.80 20.51 8.75
CA ALA A 244 -9.40 21.75 9.44
C ALA A 244 -7.94 21.67 9.97
N ALA A 245 -7.52 20.52 10.50
CA ALA A 245 -6.14 20.31 10.95
C ALA A 245 -5.15 20.32 9.78
N LEU A 246 -5.51 19.71 8.66
CA LEU A 246 -4.71 19.76 7.42
C LEU A 246 -4.57 21.20 6.92
N GLU A 247 -5.69 21.93 6.81
CA GLU A 247 -5.71 23.32 6.38
C GLU A 247 -4.85 24.20 7.29
N SER A 248 -4.94 24.02 8.61
CA SER A 248 -4.11 24.74 9.57
C SER A 248 -2.62 24.50 9.42
N LYS A 249 -2.23 23.27 9.01
CA LYS A 249 -0.81 22.87 8.89
C LYS A 249 -0.22 23.13 7.50
N GLY A 250 -1.01 23.05 6.43
CA GLY A 250 -0.52 23.11 5.06
C GLY A 250 -1.30 24.03 4.12
N GLY A 251 -2.32 24.74 4.63
CA GLY A 251 -3.13 25.66 3.84
C GLY A 251 -4.25 24.99 3.03
N ASN A 252 -4.96 25.83 2.27
CA ASN A 252 -5.98 25.39 1.32
C ASN A 252 -5.77 26.16 -0.01
N PRO A 253 -5.33 25.51 -1.09
CA PRO A 253 -5.05 24.07 -1.19
C PRO A 253 -3.88 23.61 -0.29
N TYR A 254 -3.95 22.34 0.16
CA TYR A 254 -2.96 21.76 1.05
C TYR A 254 -1.61 21.60 0.36
N ARG A 255 -0.57 22.05 1.03
CA ARG A 255 0.83 21.91 0.62
C ARG A 255 1.56 21.08 1.66
N GLY A 256 1.88 19.87 1.28
CA GLY A 256 2.60 18.92 2.12
C GLY A 256 3.28 17.87 1.25
N HIS A 257 3.53 16.74 1.84
CA HIS A 257 4.14 15.61 1.12
C HIS A 257 3.78 14.30 1.79
N ALA A 258 3.99 13.20 1.06
CA ALA A 258 4.12 11.86 1.59
C ALA A 258 5.56 11.39 1.41
N GLN A 259 6.09 10.65 2.40
CA GLN A 259 7.41 10.05 2.34
C GLN A 259 7.35 8.56 2.61
N GLY A 260 8.01 7.80 1.75
CA GLY A 260 8.10 6.34 1.85
C GLY A 260 9.48 5.84 1.46
N LEU A 261 9.72 4.58 1.73
CA LEU A 261 10.92 3.85 1.34
C LEU A 261 10.57 2.94 0.16
N LEU A 262 11.37 3.04 -0.90
CA LEU A 262 11.30 2.15 -2.05
C LEU A 262 12.46 1.16 -1.94
N VAL A 263 12.13 -0.11 -2.00
CA VAL A 263 13.05 -1.24 -1.79
C VAL A 263 13.14 -2.04 -3.07
N GLU A 264 14.37 -2.28 -3.50
CA GLU A 264 14.73 -3.18 -4.59
C GLU A 264 15.71 -4.22 -4.06
N ALA A 265 15.46 -5.50 -4.36
CA ALA A 265 16.36 -6.58 -3.98
C ALA A 265 16.31 -7.72 -5.01
N GLN A 266 17.32 -8.60 -5.00
CA GLN A 266 17.38 -9.76 -5.87
C GLN A 266 17.23 -11.05 -5.05
N ALA A 267 16.51 -12.01 -5.60
CA ALA A 267 16.41 -13.36 -5.07
C ALA A 267 17.78 -14.05 -5.14
N GLY A 268 18.29 -14.46 -3.98
CA GLY A 268 19.59 -15.12 -3.84
C GLY A 268 19.63 -16.59 -4.27
#